data_522ee47ec8c3b0fd2a891d049bd26444
#
_entry.id   522ee47ec8c3b0fd2a891d049bd26444
#
_cell.length_a   1.000
_cell.length_b   1.000
_cell.length_c   1.000
_cell.angle_alpha   90.00
_cell.angle_beta   90.00
_cell.angle_gamma   90.00
#
_symmetry.space_group_name_H-M   'P 1'
#
loop_
_entity.id
_entity.type
_entity.pdbx_description
1 polymer ?
#
loop_
_entity_poly.entity_id
_entity_poly.type
_entity_poly.pdbx_seq_one_letter_code
_entity_poly.pdbx_strand_id
1 'polypeptide(L)'
;VLGTDLGMEGLMLVGALVAFVVMLNTGNYFYAVAAAAFASGIVSMIHGIVCLMLRASQIASGLALTFFGTGLSGLFGDKLMGETVEPLSRIPIPGLHTIPVLGPVLFNQDVIVYFSYLCVALSWWLLFKTRIGLNIRSIGEAPEVCDSLGLSVLSYRFFAVVCGGMLIGIGGAYFPLALTPFWVDGITAGRGWIAVALVIFAFWDPLKALGGAYLFGLALALELRLQILGIDMSPYFLKMLPYVLTILVLTLVTIRNNRRGIQVMPAALGKVFFRGEKH
;
A
#
# COMPACT_ATOMS: atom_id res chain seq x y z
N VAL A 1 -1.21 -13.95 5.80
CA VAL A 1 -2.26 -13.11 5.48
C VAL A 1 -2.45 -13.18 3.98
N LEU A 2 -3.43 -12.54 3.39
CA LEU A 2 -3.69 -12.61 1.95
C LEU A 2 -2.47 -12.05 1.20
N GLY A 3 -1.67 -12.93 0.63
CA GLY A 3 -0.53 -12.52 -0.15
C GLY A 3 -0.98 -12.05 -1.51
N THR A 4 -0.32 -11.04 -2.04
CA THR A 4 -0.56 -10.50 -3.37
C THR A 4 -2.01 -10.03 -3.57
N ASP A 5 -2.41 -9.02 -2.81
CA ASP A 5 -3.67 -8.34 -3.08
C ASP A 5 -3.52 -7.50 -4.35
N LEU A 6 -3.78 -8.14 -5.50
CA LEU A 6 -3.75 -7.47 -6.80
C LEU A 6 -4.81 -6.35 -6.90
N GLY A 7 -5.71 -6.28 -5.93
CA GLY A 7 -6.71 -5.22 -5.81
C GLY A 7 -6.20 -3.90 -5.23
N MET A 8 -4.93 -3.81 -4.82
CA MET A 8 -4.39 -2.59 -4.19
C MET A 8 -4.61 -1.34 -5.05
N GLU A 9 -4.38 -1.43 -6.36
CA GLU A 9 -4.59 -0.31 -7.29
C GLU A 9 -6.05 0.16 -7.26
N GLY A 10 -7.01 -0.78 -7.32
CA GLY A 10 -8.43 -0.45 -7.25
C GLY A 10 -8.84 0.19 -5.93
N LEU A 11 -8.34 -0.33 -4.80
CA LEU A 11 -8.60 0.25 -3.48
C LEU A 11 -8.00 1.65 -3.32
N MET A 12 -6.80 1.89 -3.88
CA MET A 12 -6.19 3.22 -3.91
C MET A 12 -7.03 4.20 -4.72
N LEU A 13 -7.53 3.80 -5.90
CA LEU A 13 -8.39 4.63 -6.74
C LEU A 13 -9.71 4.97 -6.04
N VAL A 14 -10.35 4.00 -5.37
CA VAL A 14 -11.56 4.25 -4.57
C VAL A 14 -11.25 5.23 -3.44
N GLY A 15 -10.15 5.03 -2.71
CA GLY A 15 -9.71 5.94 -1.65
C GLY A 15 -9.45 7.36 -2.16
N ALA A 16 -8.75 7.49 -3.30
CA ALA A 16 -8.48 8.78 -3.94
C ALA A 16 -9.77 9.50 -4.34
N LEU A 17 -10.70 8.78 -5.01
CA LEU A 17 -11.97 9.33 -5.45
C LEU A 17 -12.78 9.87 -4.27
N VAL A 18 -12.98 9.03 -3.24
CA VAL A 18 -13.79 9.41 -2.06
C VAL A 18 -13.14 10.55 -1.29
N ALA A 19 -11.82 10.54 -1.13
CA ALA A 19 -11.09 11.63 -0.48
C ALA A 19 -11.30 12.96 -1.20
N PHE A 20 -11.18 12.96 -2.53
CA PHE A 20 -11.35 14.16 -3.34
C PHE A 20 -12.76 14.71 -3.26
N VAL A 21 -13.78 13.86 -3.43
CA VAL A 21 -15.21 14.26 -3.33
C VAL A 21 -15.54 14.83 -1.94
N VAL A 22 -15.09 14.16 -0.87
CA VAL A 22 -15.33 14.64 0.49
C VAL A 22 -14.59 15.94 0.75
N MET A 23 -13.38 16.10 0.25
CA MET A 23 -12.61 17.33 0.39
C MET A 23 -13.30 18.51 -0.31
N LEU A 24 -13.80 18.33 -1.54
CA LEU A 24 -14.56 19.35 -2.28
C LEU A 24 -15.82 19.79 -1.52
N ASN A 25 -16.53 18.85 -0.88
CA ASN A 25 -17.79 19.16 -0.19
C ASN A 25 -17.60 19.72 1.22
N THR A 26 -16.56 19.31 1.94
CA THR A 26 -16.38 19.64 3.36
C THR A 26 -15.23 20.61 3.64
N GLY A 27 -14.26 20.71 2.74
CA GLY A 27 -13.03 21.47 2.96
C GLY A 27 -12.14 20.93 4.09
N ASN A 28 -12.41 19.73 4.61
CA ASN A 28 -11.76 19.20 5.79
C ASN A 28 -10.99 17.90 5.48
N TYR A 29 -9.66 17.95 5.62
CA TYR A 29 -8.76 16.83 5.33
C TYR A 29 -9.01 15.61 6.22
N PHE A 30 -9.40 15.81 7.49
CA PHE A 30 -9.65 14.70 8.39
C PHE A 30 -10.84 13.85 7.91
N TYR A 31 -11.95 14.50 7.54
CA TYR A 31 -13.12 13.79 7.00
C TYR A 31 -12.81 13.14 5.65
N ALA A 32 -12.01 13.79 4.79
CA ALA A 32 -11.60 13.24 3.52
C ALA A 32 -10.78 11.95 3.68
N VAL A 33 -9.77 11.96 4.54
CA VAL A 33 -8.93 10.78 4.81
C VAL A 33 -9.71 9.68 5.52
N ALA A 34 -10.54 10.02 6.50
CA ALA A 34 -11.39 9.05 7.20
C ALA A 34 -12.40 8.38 6.27
N ALA A 35 -13.04 9.15 5.39
CA ALA A 35 -13.96 8.62 4.39
C ALA A 35 -13.27 7.71 3.37
N ALA A 36 -12.06 8.06 2.91
CA ALA A 36 -11.25 7.22 2.04
C ALA A 36 -10.90 5.89 2.69
N ALA A 37 -10.45 5.92 3.96
CA ALA A 37 -10.17 4.72 4.73
C ALA A 37 -11.40 3.83 4.86
N PHE A 38 -12.54 4.42 5.20
CA PHE A 38 -13.79 3.70 5.40
C PHE A 38 -14.31 3.08 4.09
N ALA A 39 -14.33 3.85 3.00
CA ALA A 39 -14.78 3.37 1.69
C ALA A 39 -13.91 2.21 1.18
N SER A 40 -12.60 2.35 1.20
CA SER A 40 -11.68 1.29 0.80
C SER A 40 -11.73 0.10 1.75
N GLY A 41 -12.00 0.33 3.05
CA GLY A 41 -12.24 -0.72 4.04
C GLY A 41 -13.49 -1.54 3.71
N ILE A 42 -14.60 -0.91 3.32
CA ILE A 42 -15.84 -1.61 2.90
C ILE A 42 -15.57 -2.46 1.66
N VAL A 43 -14.92 -1.89 0.65
CA VAL A 43 -14.61 -2.63 -0.59
C VAL A 43 -13.67 -3.80 -0.31
N SER A 44 -12.68 -3.60 0.56
CA SER A 44 -11.78 -4.66 1.02
C SER A 44 -12.52 -5.72 1.86
N MET A 45 -13.54 -5.34 2.63
CA MET A 45 -14.40 -6.27 3.37
C MET A 45 -15.16 -7.19 2.41
N ILE A 46 -15.72 -6.64 1.32
CA ILE A 46 -16.39 -7.43 0.27
C ILE A 46 -15.39 -8.44 -0.34
N HIS A 47 -14.19 -7.98 -0.70
CA HIS A 47 -13.13 -8.85 -1.19
C HIS A 47 -12.77 -9.95 -0.18
N GLY A 48 -12.65 -9.61 1.10
CA GLY A 48 -12.40 -10.57 2.18
C GLY A 48 -13.50 -11.63 2.29
N ILE A 49 -14.79 -11.25 2.18
CA ILE A 49 -15.91 -12.20 2.16
C ILE A 49 -15.78 -13.14 0.96
N VAL A 50 -15.55 -12.62 -0.24
CA VAL A 50 -15.44 -13.41 -1.47
C VAL A 50 -14.26 -14.39 -1.39
N CYS A 51 -13.09 -13.95 -0.93
CA CYS A 51 -11.91 -14.80 -0.88
C CYS A 51 -11.88 -15.78 0.30
N LEU A 52 -12.35 -15.35 1.48
CA LEU A 52 -12.24 -16.16 2.71
C LEU A 52 -13.48 -17.02 2.98
N MET A 53 -14.69 -16.47 2.77
CA MET A 53 -15.94 -17.18 3.04
C MET A 53 -16.43 -17.97 1.82
N LEU A 54 -16.43 -17.34 0.63
CA LEU A 54 -16.85 -18.00 -0.62
C LEU A 54 -15.70 -18.77 -1.29
N ARG A 55 -14.47 -18.67 -0.75
CA ARG A 55 -13.30 -19.43 -1.21
C ARG A 55 -12.95 -19.21 -2.68
N ALA A 56 -13.27 -18.04 -3.21
CA ALA A 56 -12.93 -17.67 -4.57
C ALA A 56 -11.41 -17.46 -4.75
N SER A 57 -10.95 -17.54 -6.00
CA SER A 57 -9.57 -17.25 -6.34
C SER A 57 -9.19 -15.82 -5.92
N GLN A 58 -8.18 -15.69 -5.08
CA GLN A 58 -7.67 -14.38 -4.60
C GLN A 58 -7.14 -13.54 -5.76
N ILE A 59 -6.51 -14.17 -6.77
CA ILE A 59 -5.99 -13.48 -7.95
C ILE A 59 -7.14 -12.91 -8.78
N ALA A 60 -8.15 -13.72 -9.09
CA ALA A 60 -9.29 -13.28 -9.89
C ALA A 60 -10.09 -12.19 -9.18
N SER A 61 -10.33 -12.34 -7.87
CA SER A 61 -11.04 -11.33 -7.07
C SER A 61 -10.25 -10.02 -6.94
N GLY A 62 -8.92 -10.09 -6.78
CA GLY A 62 -8.06 -8.90 -6.75
C GLY A 62 -8.07 -8.14 -8.07
N LEU A 63 -7.97 -8.84 -9.21
CA LEU A 63 -8.08 -8.22 -10.53
C LEU A 63 -9.45 -7.59 -10.76
N ALA A 64 -10.53 -8.30 -10.38
CA ALA A 64 -11.88 -7.75 -10.47
C ALA A 64 -12.02 -6.46 -9.64
N LEU A 65 -11.40 -6.42 -8.46
CA LEU A 65 -11.38 -5.26 -7.60
C LEU A 65 -10.62 -4.08 -8.24
N THR A 66 -9.52 -4.34 -8.94
CA THR A 66 -8.79 -3.32 -9.69
C THR A 66 -9.65 -2.72 -10.79
N PHE A 67 -10.31 -3.57 -11.60
CA PHE A 67 -11.21 -3.09 -12.66
C PHE A 67 -12.42 -2.35 -12.09
N PHE A 68 -12.97 -2.82 -10.98
CA PHE A 68 -14.06 -2.13 -10.28
C PHE A 68 -13.64 -0.74 -9.81
N GLY A 69 -12.48 -0.61 -9.15
CA GLY A 69 -11.95 0.67 -8.71
C GLY A 69 -11.66 1.63 -9.88
N THR A 70 -11.08 1.11 -10.95
CA THR A 70 -10.83 1.90 -12.19
C THR A 70 -12.15 2.35 -12.81
N GLY A 71 -13.15 1.46 -12.92
CA GLY A 71 -14.47 1.81 -13.44
C GLY A 71 -15.19 2.87 -12.62
N LEU A 72 -15.17 2.74 -11.27
CA LEU A 72 -15.73 3.77 -10.38
C LEU A 72 -15.00 5.10 -10.52
N SER A 73 -13.67 5.06 -10.56
CA SER A 73 -12.83 6.24 -10.73
C SER A 73 -13.13 6.97 -12.04
N GLY A 74 -13.27 6.25 -13.16
CA GLY A 74 -13.68 6.84 -14.44
C GLY A 74 -15.10 7.40 -14.42
N LEU A 75 -16.09 6.61 -13.94
CA LEU A 75 -17.50 7.00 -13.94
C LEU A 75 -17.79 8.29 -13.15
N PHE A 76 -17.20 8.40 -11.95
CA PHE A 76 -17.41 9.57 -11.10
C PHE A 76 -16.36 10.65 -11.31
N GLY A 77 -15.17 10.25 -11.76
CA GLY A 77 -14.03 11.14 -12.00
C GLY A 77 -14.25 12.14 -13.13
N ASP A 78 -14.97 11.75 -14.18
CA ASP A 78 -15.30 12.65 -15.30
C ASP A 78 -15.95 13.96 -14.85
N LYS A 79 -16.81 13.89 -13.84
CA LYS A 79 -17.49 15.06 -13.25
C LYS A 79 -16.59 15.93 -12.38
N LEU A 80 -15.45 15.41 -11.98
CA LEU A 80 -14.47 16.06 -11.11
C LEU A 80 -13.31 16.70 -11.90
N MET A 81 -13.26 16.48 -13.22
CA MET A 81 -12.22 17.08 -14.05
C MET A 81 -12.33 18.60 -14.04
N GLY A 82 -11.21 19.25 -13.77
CA GLY A 82 -11.14 20.72 -13.67
C GLY A 82 -11.34 21.26 -12.26
N GLU A 83 -11.86 20.45 -11.32
CA GLU A 83 -11.93 20.83 -9.92
C GLU A 83 -10.55 20.72 -9.26
N THR A 84 -10.27 21.66 -8.34
CA THR A 84 -9.03 21.71 -7.58
C THR A 84 -9.30 21.82 -6.10
N VAL A 85 -8.42 21.25 -5.29
CA VAL A 85 -8.47 21.39 -3.83
C VAL A 85 -7.17 22.04 -3.34
N GLU A 86 -7.20 22.67 -2.17
CA GLU A 86 -5.98 23.14 -1.56
C GLU A 86 -5.09 21.95 -1.17
N PRO A 87 -3.80 21.93 -1.51
CA PRO A 87 -2.91 20.84 -1.11
C PRO A 87 -2.62 20.89 0.39
N LEU A 88 -2.41 19.71 0.99
CA LEU A 88 -1.94 19.59 2.37
C LEU A 88 -0.63 20.38 2.56
N SER A 89 -0.61 21.27 3.52
CA SER A 89 0.57 22.05 3.87
C SER A 89 1.63 21.17 4.54
N ARG A 90 2.90 21.45 4.24
CA ARG A 90 4.02 20.81 4.93
C ARG A 90 4.20 21.42 6.32
N ILE A 91 4.48 20.57 7.30
CA ILE A 91 4.71 20.96 8.69
C ILE A 91 6.17 20.69 9.03
N PRO A 92 7.04 21.70 9.02
CA PRO A 92 8.43 21.51 9.41
C PRO A 92 8.53 21.25 10.91
N ILE A 93 9.24 20.20 11.31
CA ILE A 93 9.53 19.93 12.73
C ILE A 93 10.65 20.89 13.19
N PRO A 94 10.40 21.77 14.18
CA PRO A 94 11.39 22.74 14.64
C PRO A 94 12.70 22.07 15.07
N GLY A 95 13.83 22.60 14.63
CA GLY A 95 15.16 22.10 14.95
C GLY A 95 15.66 20.91 14.11
N LEU A 96 14.77 20.02 13.66
CA LEU A 96 15.16 18.84 12.86
C LEU A 96 15.14 19.12 11.35
N HIS A 97 14.30 20.04 10.89
CA HIS A 97 14.21 20.39 9.47
C HIS A 97 15.47 21.09 8.92
N THR A 98 16.33 21.62 9.79
CA THR A 98 17.57 22.33 9.42
C THR A 98 18.74 21.39 9.13
N ILE A 99 18.60 20.08 9.43
CA ILE A 99 19.66 19.11 9.16
C ILE A 99 19.85 18.97 7.65
N PRO A 100 21.06 19.16 7.11
CA PRO A 100 21.29 19.07 5.67
C PRO A 100 20.93 17.67 5.16
N VAL A 101 20.20 17.60 4.04
CA VAL A 101 19.69 16.39 3.36
C VAL A 101 18.57 15.67 4.14
N LEU A 102 18.80 15.29 5.41
CA LEU A 102 17.81 14.53 6.20
C LEU A 102 16.63 15.39 6.67
N GLY A 103 16.88 16.67 6.93
CA GLY A 103 15.84 17.62 7.38
C GLY A 103 14.68 17.72 6.40
N PRO A 104 14.92 18.15 5.16
CA PRO A 104 13.88 18.25 4.15
C PRO A 104 13.22 16.93 3.78
N VAL A 105 13.96 15.80 3.83
CA VAL A 105 13.47 14.48 3.43
C VAL A 105 12.59 13.85 4.50
N LEU A 106 12.90 13.99 5.79
CA LEU A 106 12.20 13.30 6.87
C LEU A 106 11.33 14.22 7.73
N PHE A 107 11.75 15.48 7.92
CA PHE A 107 11.20 16.39 8.93
C PHE A 107 10.52 17.63 8.36
N ASN A 108 10.30 17.68 7.04
CA ASN A 108 9.53 18.73 6.36
C ASN A 108 8.49 18.09 5.45
N GLN A 109 7.56 17.35 6.05
CA GLN A 109 6.55 16.56 5.36
C GLN A 109 5.13 16.99 5.79
N ASP A 110 4.13 16.50 5.10
CA ASP A 110 2.73 16.68 5.46
C ASP A 110 2.25 15.67 6.54
N VAL A 111 1.05 15.89 7.07
CA VAL A 111 0.47 15.06 8.15
C VAL A 111 0.32 13.61 7.74
N ILE A 112 -0.05 13.32 6.48
CA ILE A 112 -0.27 11.93 6.01
C ILE A 112 1.06 11.17 5.98
N VAL A 113 2.15 11.83 5.59
CA VAL A 113 3.50 11.22 5.62
C VAL A 113 3.94 10.95 7.05
N TYR A 114 3.75 11.87 7.99
CA TYR A 114 4.04 11.61 9.42
C TYR A 114 3.17 10.47 9.98
N PHE A 115 1.91 10.42 9.58
CA PHE A 115 1.02 9.30 9.93
C PHE A 115 1.54 7.97 9.37
N SER A 116 2.11 7.95 8.16
CA SER A 116 2.72 6.74 7.59
C SER A 116 3.90 6.23 8.41
N TYR A 117 4.75 7.12 8.96
CA TYR A 117 5.84 6.71 9.87
C TYR A 117 5.30 6.07 11.15
N LEU A 118 4.23 6.65 11.70
CA LEU A 118 3.55 6.08 12.86
C LEU A 118 2.97 4.69 12.52
N CYS A 119 2.33 4.54 11.35
CA CYS A 119 1.79 3.26 10.89
C CYS A 119 2.88 2.20 10.74
N VAL A 120 4.06 2.54 10.21
CA VAL A 120 5.19 1.61 10.11
C VAL A 120 5.68 1.18 11.49
N ALA A 121 5.86 2.13 12.40
CA ALA A 121 6.28 1.84 13.78
C ALA A 121 5.26 0.96 14.52
N LEU A 122 3.96 1.29 14.41
CA LEU A 122 2.87 0.52 15.01
C LEU A 122 2.76 -0.88 14.39
N SER A 123 2.85 -1.00 13.08
CA SER A 123 2.82 -2.30 12.39
C SER A 123 3.97 -3.18 12.82
N TRP A 124 5.19 -2.63 12.90
CA TRP A 124 6.34 -3.36 13.38
C TRP A 124 6.16 -3.80 14.83
N TRP A 125 5.74 -2.89 15.71
CA TRP A 125 5.49 -3.20 17.11
C TRP A 125 4.39 -4.26 17.27
N LEU A 126 3.26 -4.11 16.56
CA LEU A 126 2.16 -5.05 16.56
C LEU A 126 2.61 -6.44 16.12
N LEU A 127 3.30 -6.54 14.98
CA LEU A 127 3.71 -7.82 14.39
C LEU A 127 4.79 -8.54 15.21
N PHE A 128 5.74 -7.81 15.81
CA PHE A 128 6.91 -8.43 16.42
C PHE A 128 6.92 -8.39 17.96
N LYS A 129 6.09 -7.56 18.59
CA LYS A 129 6.09 -7.37 20.04
C LYS A 129 4.78 -7.75 20.74
N THR A 130 3.72 -8.11 19.97
CA THR A 130 2.41 -8.44 20.56
C THR A 130 2.00 -9.90 20.30
N ARG A 131 1.08 -10.41 21.16
CA ARG A 131 0.47 -11.74 20.99
C ARG A 131 -0.37 -11.81 19.69
N ILE A 132 -1.05 -10.71 19.35
CA ILE A 132 -1.83 -10.62 18.10
C ILE A 132 -0.91 -10.80 16.89
N GLY A 133 0.23 -10.12 16.86
CA GLY A 133 1.21 -10.25 15.79
C GLY A 133 1.83 -11.65 15.72
N LEU A 134 2.08 -12.30 16.85
CA LEU A 134 2.52 -13.68 16.88
C LEU A 134 1.48 -14.60 16.22
N ASN A 135 0.20 -14.46 16.60
CA ASN A 135 -0.89 -15.25 16.00
C ASN A 135 -1.01 -15.01 14.49
N ILE A 136 -0.94 -13.75 14.04
CA ILE A 136 -0.99 -13.41 12.60
C ILE A 136 0.16 -14.09 11.84
N ARG A 137 1.38 -14.05 12.36
CA ARG A 137 2.54 -14.70 11.73
C ARG A 137 2.42 -16.22 11.74
N SER A 138 2.00 -16.82 12.86
CA SER A 138 1.79 -18.26 12.95
C SER A 138 0.72 -18.75 11.97
N ILE A 139 -0.38 -18.01 11.82
CA ILE A 139 -1.44 -18.28 10.83
C ILE A 139 -0.90 -18.15 9.39
N GLY A 140 0.09 -17.29 9.17
CA GLY A 140 0.76 -17.15 7.88
C GLY A 140 1.65 -18.35 7.53
N GLU A 141 2.20 -19.04 8.54
CA GLU A 141 3.06 -20.21 8.34
C GLU A 141 2.27 -21.53 8.32
N ALA A 142 1.44 -21.76 9.34
CA ALA A 142 0.73 -23.03 9.53
C ALA A 142 -0.71 -22.79 10.03
N PRO A 143 -1.65 -22.40 9.14
CA PRO A 143 -3.02 -22.08 9.54
C PRO A 143 -3.76 -23.30 10.15
N GLU A 144 -3.47 -24.51 9.69
CA GLU A 144 -4.10 -25.74 10.18
C GLU A 144 -3.70 -26.06 11.63
N VAL A 145 -2.41 -25.86 11.95
CA VAL A 145 -1.91 -26.02 13.33
C VAL A 145 -2.55 -24.96 14.24
N CYS A 146 -2.69 -23.74 13.75
CA CYS A 146 -3.33 -22.66 14.52
C CYS A 146 -4.82 -22.96 14.78
N ASP A 147 -5.55 -23.51 13.79
CA ASP A 147 -6.96 -23.89 13.96
C ASP A 147 -7.11 -25.04 14.99
N SER A 148 -6.21 -26.04 14.97
CA SER A 148 -6.20 -27.13 15.95
C SER A 148 -5.90 -26.66 17.38
N LEU A 149 -5.19 -25.54 17.52
CA LEU A 149 -4.94 -24.86 18.81
C LEU A 149 -6.09 -23.92 19.22
N GLY A 150 -7.19 -23.86 18.45
CA GLY A 150 -8.37 -23.05 18.77
C GLY A 150 -8.28 -21.60 18.32
N LEU A 151 -7.30 -21.22 17.50
CA LEU A 151 -7.24 -19.87 16.93
C LEU A 151 -8.21 -19.74 15.74
N SER A 152 -9.00 -18.67 15.72
CA SER A 152 -9.94 -18.38 14.63
C SER A 152 -9.22 -17.82 13.40
N VAL A 153 -8.64 -18.69 12.57
CA VAL A 153 -7.85 -18.34 11.37
C VAL A 153 -8.59 -17.37 10.45
N LEU A 154 -9.88 -17.62 10.19
CA LEU A 154 -10.69 -16.76 9.31
C LEU A 154 -10.85 -15.35 9.87
N SER A 155 -11.09 -15.19 11.18
CA SER A 155 -11.25 -13.87 11.80
C SER A 155 -9.98 -13.04 11.73
N TYR A 156 -8.82 -13.65 12.01
CA TYR A 156 -7.54 -12.96 11.90
C TYR A 156 -7.23 -12.52 10.47
N ARG A 157 -7.46 -13.41 9.48
CA ARG A 157 -7.29 -13.09 8.07
C ARG A 157 -8.23 -11.97 7.63
N PHE A 158 -9.51 -12.06 8.00
CA PHE A 158 -10.52 -11.07 7.63
C PHE A 158 -10.19 -9.68 8.19
N PHE A 159 -9.86 -9.61 9.48
CA PHE A 159 -9.46 -8.35 10.12
C PHE A 159 -8.23 -7.74 9.44
N ALA A 160 -7.21 -8.54 9.11
CA ALA A 160 -6.02 -8.06 8.43
C ALA A 160 -6.31 -7.52 7.03
N VAL A 161 -7.25 -8.14 6.29
CA VAL A 161 -7.69 -7.66 4.96
C VAL A 161 -8.38 -6.31 5.08
N VAL A 162 -9.33 -6.16 5.99
CA VAL A 162 -10.08 -4.91 6.17
C VAL A 162 -9.14 -3.78 6.62
N CYS A 163 -8.31 -4.01 7.63
CA CYS A 163 -7.34 -3.01 8.07
C CYS A 163 -6.34 -2.64 6.98
N GLY A 164 -5.88 -3.62 6.19
CA GLY A 164 -5.02 -3.37 5.04
C GLY A 164 -5.72 -2.48 4.00
N GLY A 165 -6.97 -2.79 3.67
CA GLY A 165 -7.77 -1.99 2.74
C GLY A 165 -7.97 -0.55 3.21
N MET A 166 -8.20 -0.33 4.51
CA MET A 166 -8.30 1.03 5.08
C MET A 166 -6.99 1.81 4.91
N LEU A 167 -5.86 1.19 5.18
CA LEU A 167 -4.54 1.83 5.01
C LEU A 167 -4.23 2.13 3.53
N ILE A 168 -4.62 1.22 2.63
CA ILE A 168 -4.49 1.43 1.17
C ILE A 168 -5.33 2.63 0.74
N GLY A 169 -6.56 2.77 1.26
CA GLY A 169 -7.42 3.91 1.00
C GLY A 169 -6.82 5.24 1.44
N ILE A 170 -6.18 5.27 2.62
CA ILE A 170 -5.44 6.46 3.09
C ILE A 170 -4.28 6.78 2.15
N GLY A 171 -3.54 5.75 1.69
CA GLY A 171 -2.49 5.91 0.68
C GLY A 171 -3.03 6.47 -0.64
N GLY A 172 -4.24 6.05 -1.06
CA GLY A 172 -4.94 6.59 -2.22
C GLY A 172 -5.32 8.06 -2.04
N ALA A 173 -5.83 8.44 -0.87
CA ALA A 173 -6.21 9.81 -0.53
C ALA A 173 -5.04 10.80 -0.63
N TYR A 174 -3.81 10.34 -0.43
CA TYR A 174 -2.60 11.16 -0.51
C TYR A 174 -2.44 11.84 -1.88
N PHE A 175 -2.83 11.16 -2.96
CA PHE A 175 -2.66 11.70 -4.31
C PHE A 175 -3.43 12.99 -4.53
N PRO A 176 -4.77 13.02 -4.44
CA PRO A 176 -5.51 14.24 -4.68
C PRO A 176 -5.38 15.28 -3.55
N LEU A 177 -5.00 14.89 -2.32
CA LEU A 177 -4.93 15.83 -1.21
C LEU A 177 -3.55 16.48 -1.04
N ALA A 178 -2.48 15.86 -1.52
CA ALA A 178 -1.13 16.35 -1.29
C ALA A 178 -0.25 16.42 -2.54
N LEU A 179 -0.29 15.38 -3.40
CA LEU A 179 0.63 15.27 -4.53
C LEU A 179 0.14 15.98 -5.79
N THR A 180 -1.14 15.80 -6.14
CA THR A 180 -1.74 16.30 -7.37
C THR A 180 -3.11 16.90 -7.02
N PRO A 181 -3.17 18.17 -6.54
CA PRO A 181 -4.37 18.76 -5.93
C PRO A 181 -5.47 19.08 -6.96
N PHE A 182 -5.64 18.23 -7.94
CA PHE A 182 -6.68 18.25 -8.97
C PHE A 182 -6.97 16.82 -9.41
N TRP A 183 -8.17 16.60 -9.95
CA TRP A 183 -8.54 15.28 -10.40
C TRP A 183 -8.00 14.98 -11.80
N VAL A 184 -7.36 13.83 -11.93
CA VAL A 184 -6.92 13.25 -13.20
C VAL A 184 -7.35 11.79 -13.23
N ASP A 185 -7.87 11.33 -14.37
CA ASP A 185 -8.19 9.91 -14.52
C ASP A 185 -6.93 9.04 -14.35
N GLY A 186 -7.10 7.92 -13.62
CA GLY A 186 -5.97 7.06 -13.28
C GLY A 186 -4.91 7.74 -12.37
N ILE A 187 -5.31 8.64 -11.48
CA ILE A 187 -4.43 9.46 -10.61
C ILE A 187 -3.34 8.66 -9.86
N THR A 188 -3.60 7.39 -9.56
CA THR A 188 -2.63 6.49 -8.91
C THR A 188 -1.53 6.01 -9.85
N ALA A 189 -1.79 6.04 -11.17
CA ALA A 189 -0.83 5.72 -12.23
C ALA A 189 -0.06 4.39 -12.02
N GLY A 190 -0.73 3.36 -11.51
CA GLY A 190 -0.14 2.04 -11.27
C GLY A 190 0.70 1.94 -9.99
N ARG A 191 0.69 2.95 -9.11
CA ARG A 191 1.48 2.93 -7.87
C ARG A 191 1.02 1.87 -6.86
N GLY A 192 -0.22 1.38 -6.97
CA GLY A 192 -0.68 0.20 -6.23
C GLY A 192 0.12 -1.06 -6.59
N TRP A 193 0.46 -1.25 -7.87
CA TRP A 193 1.32 -2.35 -8.32
C TRP A 193 2.75 -2.21 -7.81
N ILE A 194 3.27 -0.98 -7.74
CA ILE A 194 4.57 -0.69 -7.13
C ILE A 194 4.54 -1.05 -5.65
N ALA A 195 3.45 -0.77 -4.94
CA ALA A 195 3.31 -1.13 -3.53
C ALA A 195 3.32 -2.66 -3.32
N VAL A 196 2.67 -3.44 -4.19
CA VAL A 196 2.77 -4.92 -4.16
C VAL A 196 4.21 -5.38 -4.33
N ALA A 197 4.90 -4.87 -5.34
CA ALA A 197 6.31 -5.20 -5.59
C ALA A 197 7.19 -4.84 -4.37
N LEU A 198 6.91 -3.70 -3.74
CA LEU A 198 7.62 -3.22 -2.56
C LEU A 198 7.42 -4.12 -1.34
N VAL A 199 6.22 -4.66 -1.13
CA VAL A 199 5.96 -5.63 -0.04
C VAL A 199 6.75 -6.92 -0.26
N ILE A 200 6.77 -7.43 -1.49
CA ILE A 200 7.57 -8.62 -1.86
C ILE A 200 9.06 -8.34 -1.62
N PHE A 201 9.55 -7.18 -2.05
CA PHE A 201 10.92 -6.69 -1.83
C PHE A 201 11.27 -6.58 -0.34
N ALA A 202 10.35 -6.08 0.47
CA ALA A 202 10.52 -5.90 1.91
C ALA A 202 10.43 -7.22 2.69
N PHE A 203 10.11 -8.33 2.04
CA PHE A 203 9.89 -9.62 2.70
C PHE A 203 8.89 -9.54 3.85
N TRP A 204 7.78 -8.84 3.64
CA TRP A 204 6.72 -8.64 4.63
C TRP A 204 7.19 -7.99 5.95
N ASP A 205 8.34 -7.32 5.94
CA ASP A 205 8.88 -6.58 7.09
C ASP A 205 8.59 -5.09 6.93
N PRO A 206 7.83 -4.46 7.85
CA PRO A 206 7.45 -3.05 7.74
C PRO A 206 8.64 -2.08 7.70
N LEU A 207 9.72 -2.37 8.43
CA LEU A 207 10.90 -1.48 8.42
C LEU A 207 11.66 -1.57 7.09
N LYS A 208 11.73 -2.76 6.49
CA LYS A 208 12.32 -2.91 5.16
C LYS A 208 11.43 -2.28 4.09
N ALA A 209 10.09 -2.34 4.27
CA ALA A 209 9.16 -1.66 3.38
C ALA A 209 9.37 -0.14 3.38
N LEU A 210 9.61 0.46 4.55
CA LEU A 210 9.96 1.88 4.64
C LEU A 210 11.24 2.20 3.86
N GLY A 211 12.30 1.42 4.03
CA GLY A 211 13.55 1.59 3.27
C GLY A 211 13.33 1.46 1.76
N GLY A 212 12.53 0.47 1.34
CA GLY A 212 12.13 0.28 -0.05
C GLY A 212 11.32 1.46 -0.59
N ALA A 213 10.37 2.00 0.18
CA ALA A 213 9.58 3.16 -0.22
C ALA A 213 10.44 4.40 -0.49
N TYR A 214 11.45 4.66 0.35
CA TYR A 214 12.42 5.74 0.11
C TYR A 214 13.27 5.49 -1.13
N LEU A 215 13.69 4.27 -1.35
CA LEU A 215 14.48 3.89 -2.52
C LEU A 215 13.69 4.09 -3.82
N PHE A 216 12.41 3.69 -3.83
CA PHE A 216 11.51 3.95 -4.96
C PHE A 216 11.22 5.45 -5.13
N GLY A 217 10.96 6.15 -4.03
CA GLY A 217 10.76 7.60 -4.04
C GLY A 217 11.97 8.35 -4.61
N LEU A 218 13.18 7.91 -4.25
CA LEU A 218 14.41 8.45 -4.80
C LEU A 218 14.51 8.21 -6.32
N ALA A 219 14.17 7.00 -6.78
CA ALA A 219 14.19 6.68 -8.20
C ALA A 219 13.21 7.56 -9.00
N LEU A 220 11.98 7.76 -8.49
CA LEU A 220 11.00 8.67 -9.09
C LEU A 220 11.46 10.14 -9.08
N ALA A 221 12.08 10.58 -8.00
CA ALA A 221 12.63 11.93 -7.91
C ALA A 221 13.81 12.16 -8.86
N LEU A 222 14.65 11.14 -9.05
CA LEU A 222 15.74 11.17 -10.03
C LEU A 222 15.20 11.24 -11.46
N GLU A 223 14.18 10.48 -11.78
CA GLU A 223 13.51 10.54 -13.09
C GLU A 223 13.11 11.97 -13.43
N LEU A 224 12.37 12.63 -12.53
CA LEU A 224 11.93 14.01 -12.73
C LEU A 224 13.09 15.00 -12.85
N ARG A 225 14.13 14.84 -12.02
CA ARG A 225 15.31 15.73 -12.06
C ARG A 225 16.13 15.57 -13.32
N LEU A 226 16.29 14.35 -13.81
CA LEU A 226 17.02 14.08 -15.07
C LEU A 226 16.28 14.67 -16.28
N GLN A 227 14.95 14.64 -16.26
CA GLN A 227 14.13 15.30 -17.29
C GLN A 227 14.31 16.82 -17.28
N ILE A 228 14.32 17.45 -16.10
CA ILE A 228 14.49 18.91 -15.94
C ILE A 228 15.91 19.36 -16.38
N LEU A 229 16.93 18.53 -16.14
CA LEU A 229 18.31 18.83 -16.54
C LEU A 229 18.55 18.74 -18.06
N GLY A 230 17.53 18.39 -18.85
CA GLY A 230 17.63 18.34 -20.29
C GLY A 230 18.59 17.27 -20.82
N ILE A 231 18.80 16.19 -20.06
CA ILE A 231 19.59 15.06 -20.52
C ILE A 231 18.86 14.43 -21.69
N ASP A 232 19.52 14.31 -22.81
CA ASP A 232 19.00 13.80 -24.10
C ASP A 232 18.74 12.27 -24.04
N MET A 233 17.94 11.86 -23.04
CA MET A 233 17.48 10.48 -22.88
C MET A 233 15.98 10.44 -23.11
N SER A 234 15.53 9.41 -23.84
CA SER A 234 14.10 9.21 -24.03
C SER A 234 13.38 9.12 -22.66
N PRO A 235 12.29 9.88 -22.45
CA PRO A 235 11.50 9.83 -21.22
C PRO A 235 11.03 8.43 -20.83
N TYR A 236 10.89 7.53 -21.80
CA TYR A 236 10.52 6.13 -21.59
C TYR A 236 11.60 5.36 -20.85
N PHE A 237 12.88 5.62 -21.11
CA PHE A 237 13.99 5.01 -20.34
C PHE A 237 13.98 5.45 -18.90
N LEU A 238 13.73 6.71 -18.64
CA LEU A 238 13.66 7.25 -17.28
C LEU A 238 12.51 6.63 -16.49
N LYS A 239 11.33 6.45 -17.13
CA LYS A 239 10.19 5.75 -16.51
C LYS A 239 10.47 4.28 -16.17
N MET A 240 11.39 3.62 -16.84
CA MET A 240 11.79 2.24 -16.54
C MET A 240 12.70 2.15 -15.30
N LEU A 241 13.36 3.24 -14.91
CA LEU A 241 14.38 3.26 -13.85
C LEU A 241 13.89 2.67 -12.51
N PRO A 242 12.71 3.01 -11.96
CA PRO A 242 12.20 2.40 -10.74
C PRO A 242 12.02 0.88 -10.87
N TYR A 243 11.56 0.40 -12.00
CA TYR A 243 11.31 -1.03 -12.25
C TYR A 243 12.62 -1.82 -12.41
N VAL A 244 13.59 -1.26 -13.14
CA VAL A 244 14.93 -1.86 -13.28
C VAL A 244 15.61 -1.94 -11.92
N LEU A 245 15.52 -0.87 -11.11
CA LEU A 245 16.04 -0.86 -9.76
C LEU A 245 15.40 -1.95 -8.89
N THR A 246 14.07 -2.15 -9.03
CA THR A 246 13.33 -3.21 -8.32
C THR A 246 13.88 -4.59 -8.67
N ILE A 247 13.99 -4.89 -9.97
CA ILE A 247 14.51 -6.19 -10.43
C ILE A 247 15.91 -6.42 -9.91
N LEU A 248 16.78 -5.41 -9.99
CA LEU A 248 18.15 -5.49 -9.53
C LEU A 248 18.23 -5.79 -8.02
N VAL A 249 17.51 -4.99 -7.22
CA VAL A 249 17.55 -5.18 -5.76
C VAL A 249 16.87 -6.48 -5.35
N LEU A 250 15.75 -6.86 -5.96
CA LEU A 250 15.07 -8.13 -5.71
C LEU A 250 16.04 -9.31 -6.02
N THR A 251 16.72 -9.26 -7.15
CA THR A 251 17.68 -10.29 -7.55
C THR A 251 18.82 -10.40 -6.54
N LEU A 252 19.43 -9.28 -6.16
CA LEU A 252 20.54 -9.27 -5.19
C LEU A 252 20.12 -9.81 -3.82
N VAL A 253 18.95 -9.40 -3.34
CA VAL A 253 18.45 -9.84 -2.04
C VAL A 253 18.04 -11.31 -2.08
N THR A 254 17.41 -11.78 -3.16
CA THR A 254 17.07 -13.19 -3.34
C THR A 254 18.30 -14.08 -3.36
N ILE A 255 19.34 -13.71 -4.11
CA ILE A 255 20.62 -14.44 -4.12
C ILE A 255 21.22 -14.51 -2.72
N ARG A 256 21.21 -13.39 -1.99
CA ARG A 256 21.74 -13.34 -0.61
C ARG A 256 20.96 -14.23 0.35
N ASN A 257 19.61 -14.24 0.26
CA ASN A 257 18.76 -15.05 1.14
C ASN A 257 18.85 -16.53 0.83
N ASN A 258 18.88 -16.91 -0.45
CA ASN A 258 19.08 -18.30 -0.87
C ASN A 258 20.41 -18.86 -0.35
N ARG A 259 21.48 -18.07 -0.38
CA ARG A 259 22.79 -18.49 0.20
C ARG A 259 22.74 -18.68 1.72
N ARG A 260 21.77 -18.07 2.41
CA ARG A 260 21.59 -18.16 3.87
C ARG A 260 20.54 -19.20 4.29
N GLY A 261 19.87 -19.86 3.35
CA GLY A 261 18.80 -20.83 3.62
C GLY A 261 17.58 -20.24 4.34
N ILE A 262 17.37 -18.93 4.23
CA ILE A 262 16.27 -18.24 4.91
C ILE A 262 15.03 -18.31 4.02
N GLN A 263 14.00 -19.06 4.43
CA GLN A 263 12.67 -18.94 3.86
C GLN A 263 12.05 -17.61 4.31
N VAL A 264 11.73 -16.76 3.35
CA VAL A 264 11.31 -15.37 3.63
C VAL A 264 9.82 -15.19 3.41
N MET A 265 9.22 -16.03 2.57
CA MET A 265 7.80 -15.96 2.22
C MET A 265 6.96 -16.83 3.16
N PRO A 266 5.85 -16.33 3.73
CA PRO A 266 4.94 -17.15 4.53
C PRO A 266 4.45 -18.38 3.75
N ALA A 267 4.53 -19.57 4.33
CA ALA A 267 4.25 -20.83 3.64
C ALA A 267 2.80 -20.99 3.18
N ALA A 268 1.85 -20.34 3.89
CA ALA A 268 0.42 -20.34 3.55
C ALA A 268 -0.01 -19.15 2.69
N LEU A 269 0.95 -18.44 2.07
CA LEU A 269 0.65 -17.30 1.21
C LEU A 269 -0.13 -17.76 -0.04
N GLY A 270 -1.27 -17.11 -0.32
CA GLY A 270 -2.11 -17.43 -1.48
C GLY A 270 -2.91 -18.74 -1.37
N LYS A 271 -2.72 -19.51 -0.29
CA LYS A 271 -3.47 -20.76 -0.11
C LYS A 271 -4.85 -20.52 0.52
N VAL A 272 -5.86 -21.15 -0.07
CA VAL A 272 -7.20 -21.19 0.51
C VAL A 272 -7.17 -22.10 1.73
N PHE A 273 -7.72 -21.63 2.85
CA PHE A 273 -7.79 -22.41 4.08
C PHE A 273 -9.10 -23.19 4.14
N PHE A 274 -8.98 -24.51 4.37
CA PHE A 274 -10.11 -25.42 4.60
C PHE A 274 -10.05 -25.94 6.03
N ARG A 275 -11.11 -25.69 6.79
CA ARG A 275 -11.21 -26.20 8.16
C ARG A 275 -11.42 -27.71 8.14
N GLY A 276 -10.53 -28.47 8.77
CA GLY A 276 -10.64 -29.92 8.92
C GLY A 276 -10.05 -30.77 7.78
N GLU A 277 -9.43 -30.20 6.75
CA GLU A 277 -8.61 -30.99 5.82
C GLU A 277 -7.28 -31.37 6.50
N LYS A 278 -7.04 -32.68 6.58
CA LYS A 278 -5.72 -33.25 6.93
C LYS A 278 -4.97 -33.47 5.62
N HIS A 279 -3.89 -32.73 5.43
CA HIS A 279 -2.91 -33.03 4.39
C HIS A 279 -1.80 -33.92 4.93
#